data_48ee42de7dd747ea56e0430a2136cbe4
#
_entry.id   48ee42de7dd747ea56e0430a2136cbe4
#
_cell.length_a   1.000
_cell.length_b   1.000
_cell.length_c   1.000
_cell.angle_alpha   90.00
_cell.angle_beta   90.00
_cell.angle_gamma   90.00
#
_symmetry.space_group_name_H-M   'P 1'
#
loop_
_entity.id
_entity.type
_entity.pdbx_description
1 polymer ?
#
loop_
_entity_poly.entity_id
_entity_poly.type
_entity_poly.pdbx_seq_one_letter_code
_entity_poly.pdbx_strand_id
1 'polypeptide(L)'
;LKPYFEESTGQLFTSGIKVLVKVTVQFHELYGYSLTVLDIDPTYTLGDMARRRREILLQLEEEGVLTLNKELEMPVLPQRIAVVSSATAAGYGDFCHQLKHNSGGFFFYTELFPALMQGNQVEESVLAALDCINARISEFDVVVIIRGGGAASDLSGFDTYLLAAACAQFPLPVITGIGHERDDTVLDSVAH
;
A
#
# COMPACT_ATOMS: atom_id res chain seq x y z
N LEU A 1 1.17 -20.39 -16.82
CA LEU A 1 1.77 -19.05 -16.90
C LEU A 1 1.32 -18.17 -15.74
N LYS A 2 -0.01 -18.07 -15.44
CA LYS A 2 -0.52 -17.21 -14.36
C LYS A 2 0.09 -17.53 -12.99
N PRO A 3 0.08 -18.79 -12.47
CA PRO A 3 0.71 -19.09 -11.18
C PRO A 3 2.20 -18.78 -11.14
N TYR A 4 2.92 -19.08 -12.21
CA TYR A 4 4.36 -18.76 -12.32
C TYR A 4 4.62 -17.26 -12.24
N PHE A 5 3.82 -16.45 -12.92
CA PHE A 5 3.93 -14.99 -12.87
C PHE A 5 3.67 -14.45 -11.46
N GLU A 6 2.58 -14.91 -10.82
CA GLU A 6 2.18 -14.47 -9.48
C GLU A 6 3.21 -14.87 -8.41
N GLU A 7 3.78 -16.07 -8.52
CA GLU A 7 4.85 -16.54 -7.64
C GLU A 7 6.15 -15.74 -7.82
N SER A 8 6.51 -15.43 -9.08
CA SER A 8 7.76 -14.74 -9.41
C SER A 8 7.72 -13.24 -9.13
N THR A 9 6.56 -12.60 -9.24
CA THR A 9 6.39 -11.14 -9.08
C THR A 9 5.83 -10.76 -7.72
N GLY A 10 5.23 -11.70 -6.99
CA GLY A 10 4.44 -11.41 -5.79
C GLY A 10 3.13 -10.66 -6.09
N GLN A 11 2.76 -10.49 -7.37
CA GLN A 11 1.56 -9.76 -7.79
C GLN A 11 0.48 -10.67 -8.35
N LEU A 12 -0.77 -10.36 -8.07
CA LEU A 12 -1.91 -11.00 -8.73
C LEU A 12 -1.95 -10.58 -10.21
N PHE A 13 -2.19 -11.53 -11.10
CA PHE A 13 -2.35 -11.28 -12.53
C PHE A 13 -3.72 -10.68 -12.80
N THR A 14 -3.82 -9.36 -12.78
CA THR A 14 -5.06 -8.59 -12.92
C THR A 14 -4.99 -7.60 -14.07
N SER A 15 -6.11 -6.93 -14.37
CA SER A 15 -6.17 -5.87 -15.38
C SER A 15 -5.30 -4.67 -14.94
N GLY A 16 -4.65 -4.03 -15.91
CA GLY A 16 -3.81 -2.84 -15.70
C GLY A 16 -2.31 -3.12 -15.53
N ILE A 17 -1.91 -4.38 -15.35
CA ILE A 17 -0.48 -4.74 -15.26
C ILE A 17 0.13 -4.75 -16.67
N LYS A 18 1.35 -4.20 -16.79
CA LYS A 18 2.15 -4.34 -18.00
C LYS A 18 2.96 -5.62 -17.93
N VAL A 19 2.82 -6.44 -18.97
CA VAL A 19 3.51 -7.72 -19.07
C VAL A 19 4.25 -7.83 -20.41
N LEU A 20 5.41 -8.45 -20.40
CA LEU A 20 6.10 -8.86 -21.59
C LEU A 20 5.80 -10.34 -21.86
N VAL A 21 5.22 -10.63 -22.99
CA VAL A 21 4.81 -11.99 -23.34
C VAL A 21 5.42 -12.44 -24.66
N LYS A 22 5.78 -13.71 -24.73
CA LYS A 22 6.12 -14.38 -25.98
C LYS A 22 4.85 -14.99 -26.56
N VAL A 23 4.54 -14.63 -27.80
CA VAL A 23 3.31 -15.09 -28.46
C VAL A 23 3.61 -15.80 -29.79
N THR A 24 2.71 -16.70 -30.17
CA THR A 24 2.58 -17.18 -31.53
C THR A 24 1.42 -16.47 -32.22
N VAL A 25 1.66 -15.95 -33.41
CA VAL A 25 0.64 -15.28 -34.20
C VAL A 25 0.07 -16.30 -35.19
N GLN A 26 -1.24 -16.45 -35.23
CA GLN A 26 -1.96 -17.27 -36.19
C GLN A 26 -2.96 -16.39 -36.93
N PHE A 27 -3.06 -16.62 -38.24
CA PHE A 27 -4.06 -15.96 -39.09
C PHE A 27 -5.11 -16.97 -39.55
N HIS A 28 -6.36 -16.58 -39.40
CA HIS A 28 -7.49 -17.35 -39.91
C HIS A 28 -8.34 -16.47 -40.83
N GLU A 29 -8.67 -16.96 -42.00
CA GLU A 29 -9.38 -16.19 -43.04
C GLU A 29 -10.70 -15.57 -42.57
N LEU A 30 -11.44 -16.25 -41.67
CA LEU A 30 -12.73 -15.79 -41.16
C LEU A 30 -12.61 -15.00 -39.84
N TYR A 31 -11.61 -15.28 -39.01
CA TYR A 31 -11.49 -14.71 -37.64
C TYR A 31 -10.34 -13.73 -37.50
N GLY A 32 -9.53 -13.54 -38.52
CA GLY A 32 -8.39 -12.63 -38.52
C GLY A 32 -7.20 -13.19 -37.73
N TYR A 33 -6.46 -12.28 -37.05
CA TYR A 33 -5.29 -12.64 -36.26
C TYR A 33 -5.68 -13.10 -34.83
N SER A 34 -5.06 -14.19 -34.41
CA SER A 34 -5.11 -14.63 -33.01
C SER A 34 -3.70 -14.72 -32.44
N LEU A 35 -3.57 -14.41 -31.15
CA LEU A 35 -2.31 -14.47 -30.40
C LEU A 35 -2.43 -15.54 -29.32
N THR A 36 -1.53 -16.52 -29.37
CA THR A 36 -1.41 -17.53 -28.31
C THR A 36 -0.19 -17.19 -27.47
N VAL A 37 -0.39 -16.90 -26.19
CA VAL A 37 0.70 -16.61 -25.24
C VAL A 37 1.42 -17.90 -24.91
N LEU A 38 2.72 -17.95 -25.20
CA LEU A 38 3.59 -19.10 -24.96
C LEU A 38 4.36 -18.93 -23.64
N ASP A 39 4.77 -17.70 -23.33
CA ASP A 39 5.62 -17.40 -22.18
C ASP A 39 5.36 -15.97 -21.68
N ILE A 40 5.75 -15.70 -20.42
CA ILE A 40 5.62 -14.40 -19.77
C ILE A 40 6.92 -14.10 -19.01
N ASP A 41 7.42 -12.88 -19.16
CA ASP A 41 8.64 -12.43 -18.48
C ASP A 41 8.29 -11.59 -17.22
N PRO A 42 8.47 -12.15 -16.02
CA PRO A 42 8.19 -11.43 -14.77
C PRO A 42 9.12 -10.24 -14.53
N THR A 43 10.37 -10.30 -15.03
CA THR A 43 11.39 -9.25 -14.81
C THR A 43 10.99 -7.92 -15.42
N TYR A 44 10.31 -7.97 -16.56
CA TYR A 44 9.78 -6.76 -17.20
C TYR A 44 8.76 -6.05 -16.30
N THR A 45 7.85 -6.80 -15.70
CA THR A 45 6.82 -6.25 -14.80
C THR A 45 7.44 -5.65 -13.53
N LEU A 46 8.38 -6.36 -12.91
CA LEU A 46 9.11 -5.86 -11.73
C LEU A 46 9.89 -4.58 -12.06
N GLY A 47 10.52 -4.52 -13.23
CA GLY A 47 11.21 -3.31 -13.69
C GLY A 47 10.28 -2.12 -13.92
N ASP A 48 9.09 -2.34 -14.51
CA ASP A 48 8.07 -1.29 -14.70
C ASP A 48 7.55 -0.76 -13.36
N MET A 49 7.34 -1.63 -12.37
CA MET A 49 6.93 -1.25 -11.02
C MET A 49 7.98 -0.40 -10.30
N ALA A 50 9.23 -0.84 -10.30
CA ALA A 50 10.33 -0.10 -9.70
C ALA A 50 10.50 1.28 -10.35
N ARG A 51 10.34 1.37 -11.67
CA ARG A 51 10.36 2.63 -12.40
C ARG A 51 9.21 3.56 -11.96
N ARG A 52 7.98 3.06 -11.87
CA ARG A 52 6.81 3.85 -11.43
C ARG A 52 6.98 4.37 -10.01
N ARG A 53 7.44 3.52 -9.07
CA ARG A 53 7.74 3.96 -7.70
C ARG A 53 8.72 5.12 -7.68
N ARG A 54 9.80 4.99 -8.45
CA ARG A 54 10.82 6.04 -8.57
C ARG A 54 10.24 7.33 -9.16
N GLU A 55 9.42 7.25 -10.21
CA GLU A 55 8.75 8.41 -10.81
C GLU A 55 7.86 9.13 -9.79
N ILE A 56 7.09 8.39 -8.98
CA ILE A 56 6.24 8.98 -7.93
C ILE A 56 7.09 9.67 -6.86
N LEU A 57 8.15 9.03 -6.37
CA LEU A 57 9.03 9.62 -5.35
C LEU A 57 9.71 10.89 -5.85
N LEU A 58 10.20 10.90 -7.11
CA LEU A 58 10.79 12.09 -7.72
C LEU A 58 9.76 13.22 -7.85
N GLN A 59 8.54 12.92 -8.25
CA GLN A 59 7.47 13.92 -8.33
C GLN A 59 7.16 14.53 -6.96
N LEU A 60 7.02 13.73 -5.90
CA LEU A 60 6.80 14.20 -4.54
C LEU A 60 7.98 15.05 -4.01
N GLU A 61 9.20 14.70 -4.41
CA GLU A 61 10.41 15.48 -4.07
C GLU A 61 10.42 16.84 -4.79
N GLU A 62 10.12 16.86 -6.10
CA GLU A 62 10.01 18.10 -6.89
C GLU A 62 8.91 19.03 -6.36
N GLU A 63 7.82 18.49 -5.85
CA GLU A 63 6.74 19.23 -5.21
C GLU A 63 7.06 19.66 -3.77
N GLY A 64 8.16 19.17 -3.20
CA GLY A 64 8.61 19.49 -1.84
C GLY A 64 7.75 18.89 -0.74
N VAL A 65 7.00 17.82 -1.03
CA VAL A 65 6.08 17.19 -0.05
C VAL A 65 6.60 15.86 0.50
N LEU A 66 7.63 15.27 -0.11
CA LEU A 66 8.12 13.93 0.20
C LEU A 66 8.43 13.70 1.69
N THR A 67 8.92 14.72 2.38
CA THR A 67 9.39 14.61 3.79
C THR A 67 8.47 15.26 4.80
N LEU A 68 7.39 15.91 4.38
CA LEU A 68 6.55 16.71 5.29
C LEU A 68 6.00 15.92 6.48
N ASN A 69 5.56 14.69 6.28
CA ASN A 69 5.07 13.87 7.38
C ASN A 69 6.20 13.42 8.33
N LYS A 70 7.41 13.17 7.79
CA LYS A 70 8.60 12.83 8.59
C LYS A 70 9.11 13.99 9.46
N GLU A 71 8.80 15.21 9.07
CA GLU A 71 9.20 16.43 9.78
C GLU A 71 8.22 16.77 10.94
N LEU A 72 7.08 16.10 11.00
CA LEU A 72 6.15 16.27 12.11
C LEU A 72 6.76 15.76 13.42
N GLU A 73 6.50 16.47 14.50
CA GLU A 73 6.95 16.03 15.81
C GLU A 73 6.08 14.86 16.31
N MET A 74 6.73 13.71 16.54
CA MET A 74 6.04 12.55 17.11
C MET A 74 5.76 12.82 18.59
N PRO A 75 4.51 12.71 19.08
CA PRO A 75 4.21 12.80 20.51
C PRO A 75 5.03 11.79 21.32
N VAL A 76 5.54 12.20 22.48
CA VAL A 76 6.35 11.32 23.36
C VAL A 76 5.58 10.04 23.73
N LEU A 77 4.27 10.14 23.89
CA LEU A 77 3.38 9.01 24.14
C LEU A 77 2.07 9.20 23.35
N PRO A 78 1.98 8.71 22.11
CA PRO A 78 0.76 8.77 21.32
C PRO A 78 -0.26 7.77 21.86
N GLN A 79 -1.25 8.25 22.60
CA GLN A 79 -2.24 7.39 23.23
C GLN A 79 -3.52 7.23 22.41
N ARG A 80 -3.86 8.20 21.58
CA ARG A 80 -5.08 8.21 20.76
C ARG A 80 -4.70 7.88 19.32
N ILE A 81 -4.93 6.64 18.92
CA ILE A 81 -4.42 6.07 17.67
C ILE A 81 -5.59 5.83 16.70
N ALA A 82 -5.60 6.52 15.58
CA ALA A 82 -6.47 6.17 14.47
C ALA A 82 -5.83 5.03 13.67
N VAL A 83 -6.52 3.92 13.50
CA VAL A 83 -5.99 2.75 12.78
C VAL A 83 -6.77 2.56 11.48
N VAL A 84 -6.08 2.66 10.35
CA VAL A 84 -6.64 2.35 9.03
C VAL A 84 -6.27 0.92 8.69
N SER A 85 -7.26 0.04 8.64
CA SER A 85 -7.05 -1.39 8.39
C SER A 85 -8.34 -2.09 8.00
N SER A 86 -8.26 -3.36 7.61
CA SER A 86 -9.44 -4.24 7.55
C SER A 86 -9.74 -4.79 8.95
N ALA A 87 -11.03 -4.83 9.32
CA ALA A 87 -11.46 -5.38 10.61
C ALA A 87 -11.05 -6.85 10.82
N THR A 88 -10.83 -7.59 9.73
CA THR A 88 -10.43 -9.01 9.74
C THR A 88 -8.93 -9.19 9.53
N ALA A 89 -8.15 -8.12 9.43
CA ALA A 89 -6.72 -8.21 9.22
C ALA A 89 -6.00 -8.77 10.45
N ALA A 90 -5.21 -9.83 10.28
CA ALA A 90 -4.41 -10.41 11.37
C ALA A 90 -3.47 -9.36 11.99
N GLY A 91 -2.78 -8.57 11.16
CA GLY A 91 -1.88 -7.51 11.64
C GLY A 91 -2.57 -6.46 12.52
N TYR A 92 -3.85 -6.13 12.24
CA TYR A 92 -4.63 -5.26 13.14
C TYR A 92 -4.89 -5.93 14.50
N GLY A 93 -5.24 -7.21 14.48
CA GLY A 93 -5.44 -7.97 15.73
C GLY A 93 -4.15 -8.04 16.56
N ASP A 94 -3.03 -8.35 15.92
CA ASP A 94 -1.70 -8.42 16.55
C ASP A 94 -1.29 -7.06 17.11
N PHE A 95 -1.48 -5.98 16.37
CA PHE A 95 -1.21 -4.62 16.83
C PHE A 95 -2.00 -4.26 18.10
N CYS A 96 -3.31 -4.47 18.08
CA CYS A 96 -4.17 -4.22 19.25
C CYS A 96 -3.77 -5.09 20.45
N HIS A 97 -3.41 -6.35 20.19
CA HIS A 97 -2.95 -7.26 21.25
C HIS A 97 -1.64 -6.76 21.89
N GLN A 98 -0.68 -6.32 21.10
CA GLN A 98 0.60 -5.79 21.59
C GLN A 98 0.39 -4.50 22.42
N LEU A 99 -0.45 -3.58 21.95
CA LEU A 99 -0.77 -2.37 22.71
C LEU A 99 -1.43 -2.69 24.04
N LYS A 100 -2.34 -3.66 24.08
CA LYS A 100 -3.03 -4.07 25.30
C LYS A 100 -2.11 -4.75 26.32
N HIS A 101 -1.09 -5.48 25.85
CA HIS A 101 -0.18 -6.27 26.69
C HIS A 101 1.21 -5.62 26.77
N ASN A 102 1.31 -4.30 26.58
CA ASN A 102 2.59 -3.62 26.66
C ASN A 102 3.19 -3.71 28.09
N SER A 103 4.51 -3.89 28.16
CA SER A 103 5.24 -4.05 29.43
C SER A 103 5.32 -2.75 30.25
N GLY A 104 5.06 -1.61 29.65
CA GLY A 104 5.09 -0.29 30.30
C GLY A 104 3.82 0.05 31.07
N GLY A 105 2.74 -0.76 30.95
CA GLY A 105 1.47 -0.50 31.61
C GLY A 105 0.72 0.73 31.07
N PHE A 106 1.05 1.18 29.86
CA PHE A 106 0.38 2.32 29.24
C PHE A 106 -0.98 1.92 28.66
N PHE A 107 -1.92 2.84 28.69
CA PHE A 107 -3.22 2.68 28.06
C PHE A 107 -3.24 3.40 26.72
N PHE A 108 -3.73 2.68 25.68
CA PHE A 108 -3.90 3.20 24.33
C PHE A 108 -5.38 3.12 23.94
N TYR A 109 -5.86 4.17 23.31
CA TYR A 109 -7.20 4.24 22.72
C TYR A 109 -7.06 4.12 21.21
N THR A 110 -7.52 3.01 20.66
CA THR A 110 -7.48 2.75 19.24
C THR A 110 -8.87 2.85 18.64
N GLU A 111 -9.03 3.56 17.54
CA GLU A 111 -10.25 3.57 16.75
C GLU A 111 -9.95 3.05 15.35
N LEU A 112 -10.74 2.08 14.90
CA LEU A 112 -10.59 1.49 13.57
C LEU A 112 -11.38 2.29 12.54
N PHE A 113 -10.69 2.74 11.51
CA PHE A 113 -11.24 3.28 10.28
C PHE A 113 -11.13 2.18 9.21
N PRO A 114 -12.23 1.46 8.92
CA PRO A 114 -12.16 0.30 8.06
C PRO A 114 -11.84 0.67 6.62
N ALA A 115 -10.84 0.01 6.04
CA ALA A 115 -10.45 0.19 4.66
C ALA A 115 -10.10 -1.16 4.01
N LEU A 116 -10.19 -1.19 2.68
CA LEU A 116 -9.75 -2.32 1.88
C LEU A 116 -8.21 -2.28 1.77
N MET A 117 -7.55 -3.37 2.17
CA MET A 117 -6.09 -3.47 2.23
C MET A 117 -5.50 -4.31 1.09
N GLN A 118 -6.30 -4.64 0.07
CA GLN A 118 -5.87 -5.39 -1.11
C GLN A 118 -6.82 -5.16 -2.29
N GLY A 119 -6.30 -5.33 -3.51
CA GLY A 119 -7.04 -5.12 -4.76
C GLY A 119 -7.04 -3.66 -5.21
N ASN A 120 -7.77 -3.40 -6.29
CA ASN A 120 -7.72 -2.11 -7.01
C ASN A 120 -8.37 -0.92 -6.28
N GLN A 121 -9.10 -1.16 -5.19
CA GLN A 121 -9.81 -0.13 -4.42
C GLN A 121 -9.08 0.29 -3.14
N VAL A 122 -7.84 -0.13 -2.96
CA VAL A 122 -7.03 0.22 -1.78
C VAL A 122 -6.86 1.73 -1.67
N GLU A 123 -6.41 2.39 -2.73
CA GLU A 123 -6.21 3.85 -2.76
C GLU A 123 -7.46 4.60 -2.32
N GLU A 124 -8.58 4.38 -3.01
CA GLU A 124 -9.85 5.06 -2.73
C GLU A 124 -10.33 4.81 -1.29
N SER A 125 -10.25 3.56 -0.84
CA SER A 125 -10.71 3.16 0.49
C SER A 125 -9.85 3.75 1.61
N VAL A 126 -8.52 3.79 1.44
CA VAL A 126 -7.61 4.38 2.43
C VAL A 126 -7.74 5.90 2.45
N LEU A 127 -7.86 6.56 1.29
CA LEU A 127 -8.12 7.99 1.21
C LEU A 127 -9.41 8.38 1.92
N ALA A 128 -10.51 7.64 1.72
CA ALA A 128 -11.77 7.88 2.41
C ALA A 128 -11.63 7.73 3.94
N ALA A 129 -10.84 6.76 4.42
CA ALA A 129 -10.56 6.60 5.84
C ALA A 129 -9.74 7.79 6.38
N LEU A 130 -8.73 8.26 5.65
CA LEU A 130 -7.94 9.44 6.01
C LEU A 130 -8.81 10.70 6.06
N ASP A 131 -9.75 10.89 5.14
CA ASP A 131 -10.71 12.00 5.16
C ASP A 131 -11.58 11.97 6.42
N CYS A 132 -12.07 10.79 6.82
CA CYS A 132 -12.83 10.63 8.07
C CYS A 132 -11.99 10.97 9.30
N ILE A 133 -10.71 10.59 9.33
CA ILE A 133 -9.79 10.94 10.42
C ILE A 133 -9.54 12.45 10.43
N ASN A 134 -9.29 13.04 9.26
CA ASN A 134 -9.03 14.47 9.12
C ASN A 134 -10.18 15.33 9.62
N ALA A 135 -11.43 14.90 9.40
CA ALA A 135 -12.62 15.58 9.92
C ALA A 135 -12.68 15.59 11.46
N ARG A 136 -11.94 14.71 12.14
CA ARG A 136 -11.88 14.52 13.58
C ARG A 136 -10.44 14.61 14.12
N ILE A 137 -9.60 15.38 13.46
CA ILE A 137 -8.14 15.42 13.68
C ILE A 137 -7.73 15.64 15.13
N SER A 138 -8.48 16.46 15.88
CA SER A 138 -8.21 16.78 17.29
C SER A 138 -8.41 15.61 18.25
N GLU A 139 -9.02 14.51 17.80
CA GLU A 139 -9.28 13.34 18.62
C GLU A 139 -8.12 12.34 18.62
N PHE A 140 -7.15 12.51 17.71
CA PHE A 140 -6.06 11.56 17.49
C PHE A 140 -4.68 12.20 17.65
N ASP A 141 -3.70 11.39 18.01
CA ASP A 141 -2.30 11.77 18.15
C ASP A 141 -1.45 11.26 16.97
N VAL A 142 -1.86 10.13 16.37
CA VAL A 142 -1.13 9.45 15.30
C VAL A 142 -2.11 8.61 14.46
N VAL A 143 -1.77 8.44 13.20
CA VAL A 143 -2.45 7.50 12.29
C VAL A 143 -1.54 6.30 12.08
N VAL A 144 -2.11 5.09 12.11
CA VAL A 144 -1.39 3.85 11.81
C VAL A 144 -2.13 3.12 10.68
N ILE A 145 -1.46 2.88 9.57
CA ILE A 145 -2.01 2.15 8.44
C ILE A 145 -1.45 0.74 8.48
N ILE A 146 -2.31 -0.25 8.76
CA ILE A 146 -1.89 -1.65 8.94
C ILE A 146 -2.55 -2.52 7.89
N ARG A 147 -1.72 -3.26 7.17
CA ARG A 147 -2.17 -4.34 6.32
C ARG A 147 -2.06 -5.67 7.06
N GLY A 148 -3.07 -6.52 6.94
CA GLY A 148 -3.00 -7.89 7.46
C GLY A 148 -2.04 -8.76 6.66
N GLY A 149 -1.39 -9.70 7.33
CA GLY A 149 -0.61 -10.75 6.67
C GLY A 149 -1.51 -11.60 5.76
N GLY A 150 -1.13 -11.76 4.53
CA GLY A 150 -1.69 -12.66 3.53
C GLY A 150 -0.56 -13.12 2.62
N ALA A 151 -0.73 -14.24 1.91
CA ALA A 151 0.24 -14.70 0.91
C ALA A 151 0.66 -13.54 0.01
N ALA A 152 1.91 -13.56 -0.47
CA ALA A 152 2.59 -12.57 -1.31
C ALA A 152 1.59 -11.70 -2.09
N SER A 153 1.12 -10.65 -1.48
CA SER A 153 -0.07 -9.96 -1.89
C SER A 153 0.34 -8.64 -2.47
N ASP A 154 -0.33 -8.35 -3.54
CA ASP A 154 -0.22 -7.12 -4.28
C ASP A 154 -0.15 -5.89 -3.36
N LEU A 155 1.02 -5.27 -3.29
CA LEU A 155 1.28 -4.02 -2.58
C LEU A 155 1.06 -2.81 -3.49
N SER A 156 0.75 -3.02 -4.77
CA SER A 156 0.64 -1.97 -5.78
C SER A 156 -0.42 -0.91 -5.44
N GLY A 157 -1.43 -1.28 -4.67
CA GLY A 157 -2.44 -0.34 -4.18
C GLY A 157 -1.89 0.73 -3.22
N PHE A 158 -0.70 0.49 -2.63
CA PHE A 158 0.02 1.44 -1.78
C PHE A 158 1.13 2.20 -2.53
N ASP A 159 1.35 1.87 -3.81
CA ASP A 159 2.33 2.49 -4.70
C ASP A 159 1.66 3.49 -5.65
N THR A 160 0.83 4.38 -5.12
CA THR A 160 0.11 5.37 -5.92
C THR A 160 0.47 6.79 -5.48
N TYR A 161 0.49 7.71 -6.43
CA TYR A 161 0.83 9.11 -6.16
C TYR A 161 -0.18 9.78 -5.21
N LEU A 162 -1.49 9.58 -5.45
CA LEU A 162 -2.52 10.26 -4.64
C LEU A 162 -2.47 9.83 -3.18
N LEU A 163 -2.33 8.54 -2.91
CA LEU A 163 -2.24 8.04 -1.54
C LEU A 163 -0.95 8.50 -0.85
N ALA A 164 0.18 8.45 -1.55
CA ALA A 164 1.45 8.93 -1.03
C ALA A 164 1.43 10.44 -0.74
N ALA A 165 0.89 11.25 -1.65
CA ALA A 165 0.75 12.69 -1.45
C ALA A 165 -0.17 13.05 -0.29
N ALA A 166 -1.29 12.31 -0.13
CA ALA A 166 -2.20 12.49 0.99
C ALA A 166 -1.54 12.16 2.34
N CYS A 167 -0.78 11.06 2.41
CA CYS A 167 -0.07 10.67 3.63
C CYS A 167 1.11 11.61 3.92
N ALA A 168 1.88 12.00 2.91
CA ALA A 168 2.99 12.95 3.07
C ALA A 168 2.56 14.30 3.65
N GLN A 169 1.36 14.77 3.30
CA GLN A 169 0.79 16.05 3.73
C GLN A 169 -0.22 15.91 4.87
N PHE A 170 -0.39 14.71 5.42
CA PHE A 170 -1.34 14.49 6.51
C PHE A 170 -0.87 15.22 7.77
N PRO A 171 -1.76 15.93 8.49
CA PRO A 171 -1.36 16.81 9.60
C PRO A 171 -1.01 16.07 10.91
N LEU A 172 -1.18 14.75 10.97
CA LEU A 172 -0.67 13.89 12.04
C LEU A 172 0.42 12.97 11.52
N PRO A 173 1.37 12.53 12.36
CA PRO A 173 2.31 11.49 11.99
C PRO A 173 1.58 10.23 11.50
N VAL A 174 2.00 9.71 10.35
CA VAL A 174 1.48 8.48 9.75
C VAL A 174 2.52 7.38 9.88
N ILE A 175 2.18 6.29 10.52
CA ILE A 175 3.02 5.10 10.65
C ILE A 175 2.43 4.01 9.76
N THR A 176 3.28 3.28 9.06
CA THR A 176 2.87 2.18 8.19
C THR A 176 3.32 0.83 8.74
N GLY A 177 2.46 -0.17 8.58
CA GLY A 177 2.76 -1.58 8.82
C GLY A 177 2.19 -2.40 7.65
N ILE A 178 2.74 -2.19 6.43
CA ILE A 178 2.16 -2.68 5.18
C ILE A 178 2.92 -3.88 4.65
N GLY A 179 4.24 -3.79 4.52
CA GLY A 179 5.12 -4.80 3.96
C GLY A 179 5.92 -5.56 5.02
N HIS A 180 6.76 -6.50 4.55
CA HIS A 180 7.83 -7.10 5.35
C HIS A 180 9.13 -6.33 5.07
N GLU A 181 10.18 -6.56 5.85
CA GLU A 181 11.49 -5.86 5.81
C GLU A 181 12.15 -5.71 4.41
N ARG A 182 11.63 -6.36 3.38
CA ARG A 182 12.14 -6.31 1.99
C ARG A 182 11.16 -5.73 0.98
N ASP A 183 9.97 -5.34 1.40
CA ASP A 183 8.86 -4.97 0.52
C ASP A 183 8.39 -3.54 0.78
N ASP A 184 9.31 -2.57 0.73
CA ASP A 184 8.99 -1.15 0.91
C ASP A 184 8.05 -0.67 -0.19
N THR A 185 7.01 0.06 0.19
CA THR A 185 6.10 0.76 -0.72
C THR A 185 6.46 2.24 -0.83
N VAL A 186 5.87 2.94 -1.81
CA VAL A 186 5.97 4.41 -1.87
C VAL A 186 5.40 5.02 -0.59
N LEU A 187 4.34 4.41 -0.03
CA LEU A 187 3.73 4.89 1.20
C LEU A 187 4.69 4.81 2.39
N ASP A 188 5.46 3.73 2.52
CA ASP A 188 6.50 3.60 3.55
C ASP A 188 7.61 4.66 3.40
N SER A 189 7.85 5.09 2.15
CA SER A 189 8.86 6.12 1.86
C SER A 189 8.43 7.53 2.26
N VAL A 190 7.15 7.83 2.44
CA VAL A 190 6.62 9.16 2.82
C VAL A 190 6.11 9.21 4.26
N ALA A 191 5.80 8.07 4.87
CA ALA A 191 5.36 7.95 6.25
C ALA A 191 6.47 8.39 7.24
N HIS A 192 6.06 8.68 8.48
CA HIS A 192 6.92 9.17 9.56
C HIS A 192 7.97 8.16 10.02
#